data_b378268dcae515ab2f37600ce082e307
#
_entry.id   b378268dcae515ab2f37600ce082e307
#
_cell.length_a   1.000
_cell.length_b   1.000
_cell.length_c   1.000
_cell.angle_alpha   90.00
_cell.angle_beta   90.00
_cell.angle_gamma   90.00
#
_symmetry.space_group_name_H-M   'P 1'
#
loop_
_entity.id
_entity.type
_entity.pdbx_description
1 polymer ?
#
loop_
_entity_poly.entity_id
_entity_poly.type
_entity_poly.pdbx_seq_one_letter_code
_entity_poly.pdbx_strand_id
1 'polypeptide(L)'
;MKTIQRAVYVILLCMVLCITGCSQSQKTDQAAGDEKPAVSSDASNAAGSEVPAASHVQMLDYNKDLTRTLMDDNYRTTYEIFVYSFCDSNGDGIGDLNGIRSKLDYIEDLGFDAIWLTPVHPSMTYHKYDVDDYYAIDPAFGTMEDYEALLKECHERGIRVYMDLVLNHTSEDNAWFAAASDYLHELPSGAEPDVSECKYFDYYNFSRESSSGYAPLEGTDWYYEARFWSEMPDLNLSSEAVR
;
A
#
# COMPACT_ATOMS: atom_id res chain seq x y z
N MET A 1 36.79 -26.74 -3.44
CA MET A 1 37.24 -25.32 -3.58
C MET A 1 37.19 -24.81 -5.04
N LYS A 2 37.62 -25.57 -6.07
CA LYS A 2 37.64 -25.10 -7.48
C LYS A 2 36.24 -24.86 -8.10
N THR A 3 35.22 -25.58 -7.66
CA THR A 3 33.84 -25.47 -8.20
C THR A 3 33.10 -24.23 -7.67
N ILE A 4 33.30 -23.84 -6.41
CA ILE A 4 32.70 -22.68 -5.81
C ILE A 4 33.30 -21.38 -6.40
N GLN A 5 34.60 -21.41 -6.71
CA GLN A 5 35.31 -20.26 -7.30
C GLN A 5 34.85 -19.98 -8.74
N ARG A 6 34.42 -21.01 -9.49
CA ARG A 6 33.84 -20.83 -10.83
C ARG A 6 32.41 -20.27 -10.80
N ALA A 7 31.60 -20.66 -9.82
CA ALA A 7 30.25 -20.13 -9.66
C ALA A 7 30.25 -18.63 -9.30
N VAL A 8 31.16 -18.20 -8.42
CA VAL A 8 31.31 -16.78 -8.05
C VAL A 8 31.77 -15.93 -9.24
N TYR A 9 32.66 -16.45 -10.10
CA TYR A 9 33.12 -15.73 -11.29
C TYR A 9 32.01 -15.57 -12.36
N VAL A 10 31.13 -16.56 -12.52
CA VAL A 10 30.00 -16.47 -13.47
C VAL A 10 28.97 -15.44 -12.99
N ILE A 11 28.67 -15.38 -11.69
CA ILE A 11 27.74 -14.40 -11.11
C ILE A 11 28.31 -12.98 -11.20
N LEU A 12 29.61 -12.79 -10.94
CA LEU A 12 30.26 -11.48 -11.11
C LEU A 12 30.31 -11.03 -12.58
N LEU A 13 30.51 -11.96 -13.53
CA LEU A 13 30.54 -11.64 -14.96
C LEU A 13 29.15 -11.26 -15.49
N CYS A 14 28.09 -11.89 -15.00
CA CYS A 14 26.71 -11.50 -15.33
C CYS A 14 26.35 -10.12 -14.77
N MET A 15 26.78 -9.74 -13.56
CA MET A 15 26.55 -8.41 -13.01
C MET A 15 27.31 -7.31 -13.77
N VAL A 16 28.50 -7.57 -14.26
CA VAL A 16 29.29 -6.58 -15.05
C VAL A 16 28.70 -6.40 -16.45
N LEU A 17 28.09 -7.42 -17.05
CA LEU A 17 27.45 -7.30 -18.36
C LEU A 17 26.10 -6.56 -18.30
N CYS A 18 25.42 -6.51 -17.16
CA CYS A 18 24.20 -5.71 -16.98
C CYS A 18 24.47 -4.20 -16.81
N ILE A 19 25.69 -3.81 -16.42
CA ILE A 19 26.06 -2.40 -16.21
C ILE A 19 26.53 -1.70 -17.50
N THR A 20 26.94 -2.45 -18.53
CA THR A 20 27.47 -1.87 -19.79
C THR A 20 26.44 -1.75 -20.92
N GLY A 21 25.16 -2.10 -20.69
CA GLY A 21 24.11 -2.13 -21.72
C GLY A 21 23.24 -0.86 -21.82
N CYS A 22 23.45 0.17 -21.00
CA CYS A 22 22.60 1.36 -21.01
C CYS A 22 23.40 2.65 -21.20
N SER A 23 23.93 2.84 -22.42
CA SER A 23 24.45 4.15 -22.84
C SER A 23 24.43 4.26 -24.35
N GLN A 24 23.29 4.57 -24.90
CA GLN A 24 23.08 5.39 -26.11
C GLN A 24 21.58 5.50 -26.39
N SER A 25 20.98 6.63 -26.09
CA SER A 25 19.87 7.15 -26.87
C SER A 25 19.79 8.67 -26.76
N GLN A 26 19.75 9.23 -27.88
CA GLN A 26 19.69 10.56 -28.40
C GLN A 26 18.80 11.54 -27.63
N LYS A 27 19.33 12.77 -27.51
CA LYS A 27 18.58 13.98 -27.23
C LYS A 27 17.59 14.26 -28.37
N THR A 28 16.34 14.47 -28.05
CA THR A 28 15.45 15.35 -28.78
C THR A 28 14.71 16.22 -27.75
N ASP A 29 15.02 17.52 -27.83
CA ASP A 29 14.31 18.57 -27.16
C ASP A 29 12.87 18.63 -27.67
N GLN A 30 11.90 18.55 -26.73
CA GLN A 30 10.64 19.28 -26.89
C GLN A 30 10.04 19.55 -25.52
N ALA A 31 10.03 20.84 -25.19
CA ALA A 31 9.29 21.41 -24.09
C ALA A 31 7.78 21.29 -24.38
N ALA A 32 7.05 20.67 -23.47
CA ALA A 32 5.61 20.84 -23.36
C ALA A 32 5.31 21.15 -21.89
N GLY A 33 4.78 22.34 -21.64
CA GLY A 33 4.46 22.81 -20.31
C GLY A 33 3.22 22.08 -19.78
N ASP A 34 3.32 21.62 -18.57
CA ASP A 34 2.19 21.12 -17.79
C ASP A 34 1.41 22.32 -17.23
N GLU A 35 0.30 22.64 -17.85
CA GLU A 35 -0.73 23.47 -17.24
C GLU A 35 -1.56 22.62 -16.26
N LYS A 36 -1.31 22.83 -15.00
CA LYS A 36 -2.16 22.40 -13.91
C LYS A 36 -3.51 23.12 -14.01
N PRO A 37 -4.66 22.43 -14.05
CA PRO A 37 -5.93 23.13 -14.02
C PRO A 37 -6.13 23.81 -12.66
N ALA A 38 -6.33 25.10 -12.67
CA ALA A 38 -6.67 25.89 -11.50
C ALA A 38 -8.05 25.48 -11.00
N VAL A 39 -8.10 24.93 -9.80
CA VAL A 39 -9.35 24.75 -9.05
C VAL A 39 -9.70 26.08 -8.40
N SER A 40 -10.85 26.63 -8.77
CA SER A 40 -11.40 27.86 -8.19
C SER A 40 -11.76 27.62 -6.72
N SER A 41 -11.20 28.47 -5.86
CA SER A 41 -11.58 28.59 -4.45
C SER A 41 -12.97 29.20 -4.31
N ASP A 42 -13.97 28.42 -3.95
CA ASP A 42 -15.15 28.93 -3.28
C ASP A 42 -15.19 28.33 -1.87
N ALA A 43 -14.74 29.14 -0.94
CA ALA A 43 -14.85 28.88 0.48
C ALA A 43 -16.27 29.19 0.94
N SER A 44 -17.03 28.19 1.39
CA SER A 44 -17.96 28.38 2.52
C SER A 44 -18.59 27.05 2.97
N ASN A 45 -18.51 26.84 4.25
CA ASN A 45 -19.15 25.84 5.10
C ASN A 45 -18.30 24.63 5.51
N ALA A 46 -17.51 24.88 6.55
CA ALA A 46 -17.09 23.85 7.49
C ALA A 46 -18.32 23.35 8.27
N ALA A 47 -18.96 22.32 7.76
CA ALA A 47 -19.77 21.43 8.59
C ALA A 47 -18.89 20.20 8.82
N GLY A 48 -18.55 19.91 10.09
CA GLY A 48 -17.76 18.75 10.46
C GLY A 48 -18.36 17.50 9.83
N SER A 49 -17.66 16.91 8.87
CA SER A 49 -17.95 15.57 8.41
C SER A 49 -17.48 14.63 9.52
N GLU A 50 -18.40 14.18 10.35
CA GLU A 50 -18.19 12.96 11.11
C GLU A 50 -17.80 11.90 10.08
N VAL A 51 -16.57 11.38 10.20
CA VAL A 51 -16.16 10.15 9.52
C VAL A 51 -17.25 9.14 9.88
N PRO A 52 -17.94 8.51 8.91
CA PRO A 52 -18.99 7.55 9.22
C PRO A 52 -18.37 6.51 10.15
N ALA A 53 -18.97 6.35 11.34
CA ALA A 53 -18.63 5.23 12.22
C ALA A 53 -18.66 3.99 11.34
N ALA A 54 -17.53 3.25 11.31
CA ALA A 54 -17.38 2.07 10.51
C ALA A 54 -18.67 1.25 10.64
N SER A 55 -19.47 1.23 9.58
CA SER A 55 -20.56 0.28 9.48
C SER A 55 -19.87 -1.06 9.67
N HIS A 56 -20.24 -1.82 10.70
CA HIS A 56 -19.72 -3.15 10.92
C HIS A 56 -19.82 -3.87 9.60
N VAL A 57 -18.69 -3.97 8.89
CA VAL A 57 -18.55 -4.90 7.80
C VAL A 57 -18.82 -6.24 8.46
N GLN A 58 -19.98 -6.79 8.16
CA GLN A 58 -20.33 -8.12 8.63
C GLN A 58 -19.30 -9.02 7.95
N MET A 59 -18.27 -9.43 8.71
CA MET A 59 -17.29 -10.39 8.18
C MET A 59 -18.08 -11.60 7.72
N LEU A 60 -18.20 -11.70 6.40
CA LEU A 60 -18.82 -12.86 5.78
C LEU A 60 -18.01 -14.07 6.24
N ASP A 61 -18.65 -15.00 6.93
CA ASP A 61 -18.01 -16.23 7.39
C ASP A 61 -17.84 -17.17 6.19
N TYR A 62 -16.90 -16.82 5.31
CA TYR A 62 -16.58 -17.59 4.11
C TYR A 62 -16.14 -19.03 4.41
N ASN A 63 -15.90 -19.36 5.68
CA ASN A 63 -15.56 -20.73 6.07
C ASN A 63 -16.78 -21.64 6.27
N LYS A 64 -18.00 -21.08 6.39
CA LYS A 64 -19.21 -21.88 6.65
C LYS A 64 -19.69 -22.67 5.43
N ASP A 65 -19.44 -22.17 4.22
CA ASP A 65 -20.01 -22.72 3.00
C ASP A 65 -19.02 -23.56 2.17
N LEU A 66 -17.77 -23.74 2.65
CA LEU A 66 -16.80 -24.57 1.95
C LEU A 66 -17.08 -26.04 2.19
N THR A 67 -17.66 -26.70 1.20
CA THR A 67 -17.89 -28.16 1.18
C THR A 67 -16.61 -28.97 0.94
N ARG A 68 -15.48 -28.31 0.63
CA ARG A 68 -14.15 -28.92 0.48
C ARG A 68 -13.48 -29.07 1.84
N THR A 69 -12.82 -30.21 2.05
CA THR A 69 -11.89 -30.38 3.18
C THR A 69 -10.77 -29.37 3.02
N LEU A 70 -10.72 -28.39 3.91
CA LEU A 70 -9.65 -27.39 3.89
C LEU A 70 -8.33 -28.10 4.19
N MET A 71 -7.36 -27.92 3.32
CA MET A 71 -5.99 -28.31 3.59
C MET A 71 -5.45 -27.49 4.76
N ASP A 72 -4.62 -28.10 5.62
CA ASP A 72 -3.88 -27.36 6.65
C ASP A 72 -3.02 -26.29 5.96
N ASP A 73 -3.12 -25.04 6.41
CA ASP A 73 -2.41 -23.91 5.80
C ASP A 73 -0.89 -24.09 5.79
N ASN A 74 -0.33 -24.93 6.67
CA ASN A 74 1.11 -25.29 6.67
C ASN A 74 1.56 -26.03 5.41
N TYR A 75 0.65 -26.58 4.61
CA TYR A 75 0.95 -27.37 3.41
C TYR A 75 0.48 -26.69 2.13
N ARG A 76 0.05 -25.41 2.18
CA ARG A 76 -0.39 -24.69 1.01
C ARG A 76 0.78 -24.23 0.14
N THR A 77 0.54 -24.32 -1.16
CA THR A 77 1.43 -23.73 -2.16
C THR A 77 0.86 -22.39 -2.59
N THR A 78 1.58 -21.31 -2.30
CA THR A 78 1.09 -19.95 -2.50
C THR A 78 1.72 -19.31 -3.73
N TYR A 79 0.89 -18.71 -4.59
CA TYR A 79 1.31 -17.90 -5.74
C TYR A 79 1.23 -16.42 -5.36
N GLU A 80 2.37 -15.76 -5.27
CA GLU A 80 2.43 -14.31 -5.01
C GLU A 80 2.09 -13.52 -6.27
N ILE A 81 1.21 -12.53 -6.14
CA ILE A 81 0.73 -11.69 -7.23
C ILE A 81 1.04 -10.23 -6.93
N PHE A 82 1.94 -9.65 -7.72
CA PHE A 82 2.07 -8.20 -7.81
C PHE A 82 0.95 -7.69 -8.72
N VAL A 83 -0.12 -7.18 -8.12
CA VAL A 83 -1.39 -6.87 -8.79
C VAL A 83 -1.17 -5.94 -9.98
N TYR A 84 -0.39 -4.87 -9.78
CA TYR A 84 -0.11 -3.84 -10.80
C TYR A 84 0.37 -4.40 -12.15
N SER A 85 1.13 -5.49 -12.15
CA SER A 85 1.76 -6.02 -13.36
C SER A 85 1.27 -7.41 -13.79
N PHE A 86 0.30 -8.01 -13.09
CA PHE A 86 -0.06 -9.40 -13.31
C PHE A 86 -0.94 -9.61 -14.55
N CYS A 87 -2.11 -9.02 -14.58
CA CYS A 87 -3.04 -9.14 -15.72
C CYS A 87 -3.99 -7.96 -15.77
N ASP A 88 -3.94 -7.23 -16.86
CA ASP A 88 -4.81 -6.11 -17.19
C ASP A 88 -6.08 -6.65 -17.88
N SER A 89 -7.25 -6.40 -17.29
CA SER A 89 -8.53 -6.86 -17.85
C SER A 89 -9.26 -5.79 -18.65
N ASN A 90 -8.94 -4.52 -18.45
CA ASN A 90 -9.65 -3.39 -19.02
C ASN A 90 -8.88 -2.68 -20.16
N GLY A 91 -7.57 -2.97 -20.29
CA GLY A 91 -6.71 -2.45 -21.36
C GLY A 91 -6.08 -1.09 -21.04
N ASP A 92 -5.99 -0.70 -19.77
CA ASP A 92 -5.39 0.56 -19.34
C ASP A 92 -3.87 0.48 -19.09
N GLY A 93 -3.30 -0.72 -19.15
CA GLY A 93 -1.88 -0.99 -18.93
C GLY A 93 -1.52 -1.32 -17.49
N ILE A 94 -2.51 -1.41 -16.60
CA ILE A 94 -2.37 -1.75 -15.18
C ILE A 94 -3.10 -3.07 -14.91
N GLY A 95 -2.45 -3.98 -14.19
CA GLY A 95 -3.10 -5.20 -13.73
C GLY A 95 -4.17 -4.91 -12.68
N ASP A 96 -5.24 -5.70 -12.68
CA ASP A 96 -6.40 -5.47 -11.83
C ASP A 96 -6.99 -6.77 -11.26
N LEU A 97 -7.96 -6.63 -10.33
CA LEU A 97 -8.60 -7.77 -9.64
C LEU A 97 -9.38 -8.68 -10.60
N ASN A 98 -10.01 -8.12 -11.63
CA ASN A 98 -10.72 -8.89 -12.66
C ASN A 98 -9.73 -9.64 -13.56
N GLY A 99 -8.54 -9.04 -13.81
CA GLY A 99 -7.44 -9.70 -14.47
C GLY A 99 -6.97 -10.94 -13.69
N ILE A 100 -6.83 -10.83 -12.37
CA ILE A 100 -6.52 -11.99 -11.50
C ILE A 100 -7.60 -13.04 -11.61
N ARG A 101 -8.88 -12.67 -11.52
CA ARG A 101 -10.02 -13.58 -11.66
C ARG A 101 -9.98 -14.34 -12.98
N SER A 102 -9.62 -13.67 -14.06
CA SER A 102 -9.51 -14.28 -15.40
C SER A 102 -8.40 -15.34 -15.50
N LYS A 103 -7.48 -15.38 -14.53
CA LYS A 103 -6.33 -16.28 -14.47
C LYS A 103 -6.41 -17.35 -13.39
N LEU A 104 -7.54 -17.49 -12.70
CA LEU A 104 -7.70 -18.50 -11.64
C LEU A 104 -7.53 -19.93 -12.17
N ASP A 105 -8.01 -20.24 -13.39
CA ASP A 105 -7.78 -21.55 -14.01
C ASP A 105 -6.29 -21.82 -14.20
N TYR A 106 -5.52 -20.84 -14.67
CA TYR A 106 -4.08 -20.94 -14.81
C TYR A 106 -3.37 -21.20 -13.48
N ILE A 107 -3.79 -20.52 -12.40
CA ILE A 107 -3.21 -20.69 -11.07
C ILE A 107 -3.54 -22.07 -10.51
N GLU A 108 -4.77 -22.55 -10.70
CA GLU A 108 -5.22 -23.88 -10.29
C GLU A 108 -4.50 -24.99 -11.07
N ASP A 109 -4.34 -24.84 -12.38
CA ASP A 109 -3.64 -25.80 -13.26
C ASP A 109 -2.15 -25.92 -12.90
N LEU A 110 -1.53 -24.86 -12.38
CA LEU A 110 -0.16 -24.92 -11.84
C LEU A 110 -0.06 -25.65 -10.49
N GLY A 111 -1.19 -25.95 -9.85
CA GLY A 111 -1.25 -26.66 -8.59
C GLY A 111 -1.14 -25.77 -7.35
N PHE A 112 -1.33 -24.44 -7.49
CA PHE A 112 -1.41 -23.53 -6.36
C PHE A 112 -2.81 -23.57 -5.73
N ASP A 113 -2.85 -23.59 -4.41
CA ASP A 113 -4.08 -23.61 -3.60
C ASP A 113 -4.20 -22.38 -2.69
N ALA A 114 -3.33 -21.40 -2.89
CA ALA A 114 -3.39 -20.09 -2.29
C ALA A 114 -2.82 -19.02 -3.23
N ILE A 115 -3.31 -17.79 -3.11
CA ILE A 115 -2.70 -16.60 -3.69
C ILE A 115 -2.35 -15.59 -2.58
N TRP A 116 -1.26 -14.85 -2.80
CA TRP A 116 -0.87 -13.74 -1.95
C TRP A 116 -0.86 -12.48 -2.81
N LEU A 117 -1.73 -11.55 -2.48
CA LEU A 117 -1.83 -10.26 -3.14
C LEU A 117 -0.89 -9.26 -2.46
N THR A 118 -0.06 -8.57 -3.24
CA THR A 118 0.56 -7.32 -2.78
C THR A 118 -0.52 -6.29 -2.43
N PRO A 119 -0.20 -5.20 -1.71
CA PRO A 119 -1.23 -4.26 -1.24
C PRO A 119 -2.17 -3.80 -2.35
N VAL A 120 -3.46 -3.69 -2.03
CA VAL A 120 -4.53 -3.35 -2.99
C VAL A 120 -5.26 -2.05 -2.64
N HIS A 121 -4.84 -1.40 -1.57
CA HIS A 121 -5.45 -0.17 -1.08
C HIS A 121 -5.05 1.06 -1.91
N PRO A 122 -5.84 2.15 -1.88
CA PRO A 122 -5.45 3.43 -2.46
C PRO A 122 -4.07 3.88 -1.98
N SER A 123 -3.26 4.34 -2.91
CA SER A 123 -1.89 4.76 -2.68
C SER A 123 -1.37 5.52 -3.91
N MET A 124 -0.52 6.50 -3.70
CA MET A 124 0.11 7.27 -4.79
C MET A 124 1.13 6.46 -5.58
N THR A 125 1.75 5.44 -4.98
CA THR A 125 2.77 4.64 -5.66
C THR A 125 2.20 3.42 -6.36
N TYR A 126 2.93 2.92 -7.35
CA TYR A 126 2.54 1.71 -8.10
C TYR A 126 2.59 0.42 -7.26
N HIS A 127 3.39 0.40 -6.20
CA HIS A 127 3.55 -0.77 -5.33
C HIS A 127 2.56 -0.80 -4.17
N LYS A 128 1.85 0.30 -3.89
CA LYS A 128 0.76 0.42 -2.92
C LYS A 128 1.13 0.17 -1.44
N TYR A 129 2.43 0.24 -1.08
CA TYR A 129 2.84 0.11 0.32
C TYR A 129 2.63 1.38 1.14
N ASP A 130 2.47 2.55 0.53
CA ASP A 130 2.07 3.82 1.13
C ASP A 130 0.54 3.94 1.12
N VAL A 131 -0.11 3.41 2.16
CA VAL A 131 -1.57 3.26 2.18
C VAL A 131 -2.27 4.56 2.58
N ASP A 132 -3.12 5.08 1.68
CA ASP A 132 -3.96 6.26 1.94
C ASP A 132 -5.23 5.89 2.71
N ASP A 133 -5.86 4.75 2.37
CA ASP A 133 -7.10 4.30 2.99
C ASP A 133 -7.15 2.77 3.07
N TYR A 134 -7.16 2.22 4.29
CA TYR A 134 -7.26 0.77 4.53
C TYR A 134 -8.66 0.19 4.29
N TYR A 135 -9.68 1.03 4.10
CA TYR A 135 -11.07 0.61 3.94
C TYR A 135 -11.54 0.60 2.49
N ALA A 136 -10.66 0.93 1.55
CA ALA A 136 -10.98 0.99 0.12
C ALA A 136 -10.03 0.12 -0.70
N ILE A 137 -10.48 -0.23 -1.90
CA ILE A 137 -9.66 -0.80 -2.98
C ILE A 137 -9.22 0.35 -3.89
N ASP A 138 -7.95 0.32 -4.33
CA ASP A 138 -7.43 1.29 -5.28
C ASP A 138 -8.27 1.27 -6.58
N PRO A 139 -8.78 2.42 -7.04
CA PRO A 139 -9.59 2.49 -8.25
C PRO A 139 -8.91 1.94 -9.51
N ALA A 140 -7.56 1.94 -9.57
CA ALA A 140 -6.83 1.33 -10.67
C ALA A 140 -6.90 -0.20 -10.65
N PHE A 141 -7.16 -0.80 -9.49
CA PHE A 141 -7.28 -2.25 -9.33
C PHE A 141 -8.72 -2.76 -9.37
N GLY A 142 -9.71 -1.87 -9.26
CA GLY A 142 -11.13 -2.20 -9.30
C GLY A 142 -11.92 -1.65 -8.12
N THR A 143 -12.99 -2.35 -7.76
CA THR A 143 -13.90 -1.96 -6.69
C THR A 143 -13.88 -2.98 -5.54
N MET A 144 -14.56 -2.66 -4.44
CA MET A 144 -14.77 -3.62 -3.34
C MET A 144 -15.59 -4.83 -3.82
N GLU A 145 -16.55 -4.62 -4.71
CA GLU A 145 -17.35 -5.69 -5.32
C GLU A 145 -16.48 -6.62 -6.18
N ASP A 146 -15.48 -6.08 -6.90
CA ASP A 146 -14.51 -6.89 -7.65
C ASP A 146 -13.63 -7.72 -6.71
N TYR A 147 -13.22 -7.14 -5.59
CA TYR A 147 -12.46 -7.86 -4.56
C TYR A 147 -13.28 -8.99 -3.92
N GLU A 148 -14.53 -8.71 -3.54
CA GLU A 148 -15.44 -9.72 -3.00
C GLU A 148 -15.71 -10.84 -4.02
N ALA A 149 -15.87 -10.51 -5.31
CA ALA A 149 -16.03 -11.49 -6.36
C ALA A 149 -14.78 -12.37 -6.55
N LEU A 150 -13.56 -11.77 -6.45
CA LEU A 150 -12.30 -12.52 -6.46
C LEU A 150 -12.24 -13.49 -5.27
N LEU A 151 -12.54 -13.02 -4.06
CA LEU A 151 -12.56 -13.87 -2.86
C LEU A 151 -13.52 -15.05 -3.02
N LYS A 152 -14.73 -14.78 -3.49
CA LYS A 152 -15.76 -15.81 -3.73
C LYS A 152 -15.26 -16.88 -4.70
N GLU A 153 -14.77 -16.47 -5.88
CA GLU A 153 -14.31 -17.42 -6.90
C GLU A 153 -13.09 -18.22 -6.45
N CYS A 154 -12.15 -17.61 -5.73
CA CYS A 154 -11.02 -18.32 -5.11
C CYS A 154 -11.52 -19.39 -4.12
N HIS A 155 -12.43 -19.02 -3.23
CA HIS A 155 -12.95 -19.94 -2.23
C HIS A 155 -13.77 -21.10 -2.85
N GLU A 156 -14.55 -20.85 -3.87
CA GLU A 156 -15.27 -21.90 -4.63
C GLU A 156 -14.32 -22.93 -5.24
N ARG A 157 -13.11 -22.51 -5.60
CA ARG A 157 -12.01 -23.37 -6.12
C ARG A 157 -11.16 -23.99 -5.02
N GLY A 158 -11.35 -23.59 -3.75
CA GLY A 158 -10.52 -24.01 -2.61
C GLY A 158 -9.17 -23.29 -2.54
N ILE A 159 -9.03 -22.16 -3.26
CA ILE A 159 -7.86 -21.29 -3.23
C ILE A 159 -8.03 -20.29 -2.08
N ARG A 160 -7.04 -20.23 -1.17
CA ARG A 160 -6.97 -19.20 -0.12
C ARG A 160 -6.45 -17.89 -0.71
N VAL A 161 -6.95 -16.79 -0.16
CA VAL A 161 -6.43 -15.45 -0.47
C VAL A 161 -5.77 -14.87 0.76
N TYR A 162 -4.50 -14.54 0.63
CA TYR A 162 -3.75 -13.74 1.59
C TYR A 162 -3.58 -12.34 0.97
N MET A 163 -3.81 -11.31 1.74
CA MET A 163 -3.59 -9.93 1.33
C MET A 163 -2.46 -9.35 2.19
N ASP A 164 -1.53 -8.67 1.55
CA ASP A 164 -0.48 -7.94 2.25
C ASP A 164 -1.12 -6.78 3.03
N LEU A 165 -0.87 -6.74 4.33
CA LEU A 165 -1.42 -5.73 5.22
C LEU A 165 -0.29 -4.88 5.80
N VAL A 166 -0.20 -3.63 5.36
CA VAL A 166 0.84 -2.69 5.76
C VAL A 166 0.51 -2.12 7.13
N LEU A 167 1.09 -2.70 8.20
CA LEU A 167 0.81 -2.30 9.58
C LEU A 167 1.88 -1.40 10.19
N ASN A 168 3.02 -1.19 9.49
CA ASN A 168 4.14 -0.42 10.04
C ASN A 168 3.94 1.08 9.88
N HIS A 169 3.37 1.52 8.78
CA HIS A 169 3.25 2.93 8.39
C HIS A 169 2.01 3.15 7.53
N THR A 170 1.68 4.42 7.30
CA THR A 170 0.69 4.84 6.31
C THR A 170 1.39 5.66 5.22
N SER A 171 0.63 6.12 4.22
CA SER A 171 1.03 7.28 3.40
C SER A 171 0.95 8.57 4.20
N GLU A 172 1.68 9.60 3.79
CA GLU A 172 1.50 10.96 4.29
C GLU A 172 0.14 11.55 3.90
N ASP A 173 -0.47 11.07 2.81
CA ASP A 173 -1.81 11.44 2.35
C ASP A 173 -2.93 10.71 3.11
N ASN A 174 -2.60 9.77 3.99
CA ASN A 174 -3.59 9.12 4.85
C ASN A 174 -4.28 10.14 5.76
N ALA A 175 -5.61 10.09 5.80
CA ALA A 175 -6.43 11.04 6.56
C ALA A 175 -6.04 11.16 8.05
N TRP A 176 -5.49 10.12 8.64
CA TRP A 176 -5.02 10.14 10.03
C TRP A 176 -3.75 10.99 10.17
N PHE A 177 -2.78 10.82 9.26
CA PHE A 177 -1.55 11.60 9.28
C PHE A 177 -1.83 13.05 8.90
N ALA A 178 -2.63 13.29 7.87
CA ALA A 178 -3.03 14.63 7.46
C ALA A 178 -3.68 15.41 8.63
N ALA A 179 -4.63 14.79 9.36
CA ALA A 179 -5.26 15.43 10.51
C ALA A 179 -4.28 15.69 11.67
N ALA A 180 -3.32 14.80 11.92
CA ALA A 180 -2.28 15.01 12.93
C ALA A 180 -1.31 16.14 12.53
N SER A 181 -0.95 16.18 11.25
CA SER A 181 -0.11 17.22 10.65
C SER A 181 -0.77 18.59 10.73
N ASP A 182 -2.04 18.71 10.30
CA ASP A 182 -2.81 19.95 10.37
C ASP A 182 -2.91 20.49 11.80
N TYR A 183 -3.20 19.59 12.75
CA TYR A 183 -3.24 19.95 14.17
C TYR A 183 -1.90 20.53 14.66
N LEU A 184 -0.77 19.93 14.29
CA LEU A 184 0.56 20.40 14.69
C LEU A 184 0.94 21.72 14.02
N HIS A 185 0.45 22.02 12.81
CA HIS A 185 0.63 23.31 12.14
C HIS A 185 -0.15 24.44 12.82
N GLU A 186 -1.31 24.13 13.38
CA GLU A 186 -2.15 25.10 14.08
C GLU A 186 -1.71 25.29 15.54
N LEU A 187 -0.92 24.38 16.08
CA LEU A 187 -0.47 24.42 17.48
C LEU A 187 0.48 25.59 17.71
N PRO A 188 0.25 26.46 18.73
CA PRO A 188 1.15 27.54 19.04
C PRO A 188 2.57 27.05 19.33
N SER A 189 3.59 27.77 18.85
CA SER A 189 5.00 27.40 19.09
C SER A 189 5.28 27.18 20.58
N GLY A 190 5.85 26.01 20.90
CA GLY A 190 6.16 25.59 22.28
C GLY A 190 4.96 25.07 23.07
N ALA A 191 3.77 25.02 22.52
CA ALA A 191 2.64 24.37 23.17
C ALA A 191 2.79 22.84 23.11
N GLU A 192 2.29 22.15 24.14
CA GLU A 192 2.25 20.68 24.15
C GLU A 192 0.95 20.19 23.50
N PRO A 193 1.02 19.14 22.66
CA PRO A 193 -0.18 18.57 22.02
C PRO A 193 -1.12 17.92 23.03
N ASP A 194 -2.42 18.01 22.76
CA ASP A 194 -3.48 17.36 23.54
C ASP A 194 -4.20 16.33 22.66
N VAL A 195 -4.08 15.05 22.99
CA VAL A 195 -4.72 13.94 22.29
C VAL A 195 -6.25 14.06 22.28
N SER A 196 -6.84 14.76 23.27
CA SER A 196 -8.28 15.02 23.29
C SER A 196 -8.74 16.01 22.20
N GLU A 197 -7.83 16.86 21.70
CA GLU A 197 -8.08 17.76 20.57
C GLU A 197 -7.86 17.10 19.23
N CYS A 198 -6.81 16.25 19.15
CA CYS A 198 -6.52 15.45 17.96
C CYS A 198 -6.07 14.03 18.33
N LYS A 199 -7.00 13.08 18.27
CA LYS A 199 -6.69 11.68 18.57
C LYS A 199 -5.62 11.07 17.67
N TYR A 200 -5.49 11.56 16.44
CA TYR A 200 -4.54 11.04 15.47
C TYR A 200 -3.10 11.43 15.76
N PHE A 201 -2.87 12.42 16.66
CA PHE A 201 -1.53 12.71 17.15
C PHE A 201 -0.88 11.47 17.81
N ASP A 202 -1.65 10.67 18.55
CA ASP A 202 -1.16 9.44 19.19
C ASP A 202 -0.97 8.25 18.21
N TYR A 203 -1.42 8.40 16.96
CA TYR A 203 -1.27 7.35 15.95
C TYR A 203 0.13 7.29 15.36
N TYR A 204 0.93 8.32 15.54
CA TYR A 204 2.28 8.45 14.98
C TYR A 204 3.28 8.87 16.06
N ASN A 205 4.56 8.63 15.79
CA ASN A 205 5.64 9.01 16.68
C ASN A 205 6.19 10.38 16.28
N PHE A 206 5.69 11.44 16.93
CA PHE A 206 6.18 12.81 16.73
C PHE A 206 7.27 13.18 17.76
N SER A 207 8.19 14.08 17.40
CA SER A 207 9.27 14.58 18.24
C SER A 207 9.63 16.01 17.86
N ARG A 208 10.08 16.81 18.84
CA ARG A 208 10.73 18.12 18.59
C ARG A 208 12.23 17.97 18.32
N GLU A 209 12.78 16.78 18.51
CA GLU A 209 14.20 16.50 18.30
C GLU A 209 14.38 15.67 17.02
N SER A 210 15.27 16.16 16.14
CA SER A 210 15.69 15.40 14.97
C SER A 210 16.50 14.17 15.38
N SER A 211 16.14 13.01 14.85
CA SER A 211 16.88 11.77 15.04
C SER A 211 16.91 10.92 13.77
N SER A 212 17.74 9.88 13.78
CA SER A 212 17.81 8.94 12.65
C SER A 212 16.45 8.25 12.46
N GLY A 213 15.93 8.24 11.23
CA GLY A 213 14.62 7.67 10.88
C GLY A 213 13.45 8.62 11.13
N TYR A 214 13.72 9.89 11.41
CA TYR A 214 12.72 10.94 11.53
C TYR A 214 12.84 11.93 10.38
N ALA A 215 11.72 12.31 9.78
CA ALA A 215 11.56 13.34 8.77
C ALA A 215 11.03 14.63 9.40
N PRO A 216 11.42 15.82 8.90
CA PRO A 216 10.86 17.07 9.37
C PRO A 216 9.39 17.21 8.91
N LEU A 217 8.52 17.69 9.80
CA LEU A 217 7.20 18.16 9.41
C LEU A 217 7.34 19.62 8.97
N GLU A 218 7.39 19.82 7.65
CA GLU A 218 7.70 21.10 7.03
C GLU A 218 6.82 22.25 7.56
N GLY A 219 7.42 23.39 7.87
CA GLY A 219 6.71 24.55 8.42
C GLY A 219 6.47 24.53 9.93
N THR A 220 6.90 23.50 10.63
CA THR A 220 6.79 23.34 12.09
C THR A 220 8.15 23.10 12.73
N ASP A 221 8.18 22.98 14.06
CA ASP A 221 9.35 22.53 14.84
C ASP A 221 9.25 21.03 15.20
N TRP A 222 8.40 20.29 14.50
CA TRP A 222 8.17 18.88 14.71
C TRP A 222 8.85 18.00 13.67
N TYR A 223 9.14 16.76 14.09
CA TYR A 223 9.60 15.65 13.28
C TYR A 223 8.67 14.47 13.52
N TYR A 224 8.53 13.57 12.53
CA TYR A 224 7.79 12.32 12.65
C TYR A 224 8.66 11.13 12.24
N GLU A 225 8.43 9.98 12.86
CA GLU A 225 9.14 8.75 12.50
C GLU A 225 8.72 8.30 11.11
N ALA A 226 9.72 8.04 10.22
CA ALA A 226 9.51 7.61 8.83
C ALA A 226 10.77 6.85 8.38
N ARG A 227 10.86 5.58 8.76
CA ARG A 227 12.11 4.79 8.59
C ARG A 227 12.32 4.31 7.17
N PHE A 228 11.25 4.07 6.42
CA PHE A 228 11.33 3.62 5.04
C PHE A 228 11.52 4.79 4.07
N TRP A 229 10.67 5.78 4.19
CA TRP A 229 10.65 6.96 3.33
C TRP A 229 9.88 8.08 4.02
N SER A 230 10.24 9.35 3.74
CA SER A 230 9.58 10.51 4.34
C SER A 230 8.06 10.55 4.10
N GLU A 231 7.60 10.03 2.98
CA GLU A 231 6.18 9.96 2.63
C GLU A 231 5.48 8.71 3.20
N MET A 232 6.17 7.97 4.10
CA MET A 232 5.65 6.79 4.82
C MET A 232 5.81 6.97 6.33
N PRO A 233 4.99 7.81 6.99
CA PRO A 233 5.05 8.01 8.43
C PRO A 233 4.74 6.72 9.19
N ASP A 234 5.63 6.33 10.11
CA ASP A 234 5.51 5.10 10.90
C ASP A 234 4.41 5.24 11.96
N LEU A 235 3.57 4.20 12.05
CA LEU A 235 2.50 4.11 13.04
C LEU A 235 3.06 3.84 14.43
N ASN A 236 2.48 4.49 15.45
CA ASN A 236 2.78 4.24 16.84
C ASN A 236 2.12 2.94 17.32
N LEU A 237 2.78 1.82 17.12
CA LEU A 237 2.28 0.49 17.53
C LEU A 237 2.20 0.32 19.07
N SER A 238 2.64 1.32 19.86
CA SER A 238 2.44 1.34 21.32
C SER A 238 1.09 1.94 21.71
N SER A 239 0.44 2.70 20.83
CA SER A 239 -0.89 3.23 21.06
C SER A 239 -1.96 2.12 21.02
N GLU A 240 -2.87 2.13 22.01
CA GLU A 240 -4.00 1.21 22.02
C GLU A 240 -5.00 1.50 20.90
N ALA A 241 -5.07 2.77 20.46
CA ALA A 241 -5.98 3.19 19.41
C ALA A 241 -5.52 2.73 18.00
N VAL A 242 -4.23 2.43 17.84
CA VAL A 242 -3.65 1.90 16.58
C VAL A 242 -3.76 0.37 16.54
N ARG A 243 -3.69 -0.32 17.68
CA ARG A 243 -3.77 -1.79 17.81
C ARG A 243 -5.18 -2.29 17.87
#